data_53de9a2569b74580ffecc2f488692cc9
#
_entry.id   53de9a2569b74580ffecc2f488692cc9
#
_cell.length_a   1.000
_cell.length_b   1.000
_cell.length_c   1.000
_cell.angle_alpha   90.00
_cell.angle_beta   90.00
_cell.angle_gamma   90.00
#
_symmetry.space_group_name_H-M   'P 1'
#
loop_
_entity.id
_entity.type
_entity.pdbx_description
1 polymer ?
#
loop_
_entity_poly.entity_id
_entity_poly.type
_entity_poly.pdbx_seq_one_letter_code
_entity_poly.pdbx_strand_id
1 'polypeptide(L)'
;MRQAGQGGADLLVVPANEWRKIKDVHAQMAAFRAIENGVSLLRPAASGISSAVDPWGRVLGVSDHFSGGDRTLTAQVPIGHTATLYAKTGDLFAWLCVVGVLAAVVGRIWTDSIAR
;
A
#
# COMPACT_ATOMS: atom_id res chain seq x y z
N MET A 1 -4.23 6.91 -2.60
CA MET A 1 -3.58 5.99 -3.54
C MET A 1 -4.59 5.14 -4.31
N ARG A 2 -5.59 4.48 -3.68
CA ARG A 2 -6.59 3.65 -4.38
C ARG A 2 -7.29 4.36 -5.54
N GLN A 3 -7.73 5.59 -5.34
CA GLN A 3 -8.37 6.38 -6.42
C GLN A 3 -7.43 6.62 -7.61
N ALA A 4 -6.14 6.80 -7.35
CA ALA A 4 -5.17 6.96 -8.43
C ALA A 4 -4.99 5.65 -9.22
N GLY A 5 -4.94 4.50 -8.55
CA GLY A 5 -4.93 3.19 -9.21
C GLY A 5 -6.20 2.93 -10.03
N GLN A 6 -7.37 3.29 -9.51
CA GLN A 6 -8.65 3.19 -10.24
C GLN A 6 -8.74 4.16 -11.42
N GLY A 7 -8.13 5.33 -11.29
CA GLY A 7 -8.05 6.33 -12.35
C GLY A 7 -6.99 6.04 -13.43
N GLY A 8 -6.28 4.92 -13.33
CA GLY A 8 -5.26 4.54 -14.32
C GLY A 8 -4.01 5.42 -14.26
N ALA A 9 -3.62 5.87 -13.08
CA ALA A 9 -2.38 6.62 -12.92
C ALA A 9 -1.18 5.76 -13.31
N ASP A 10 -0.27 6.29 -14.10
CA ASP A 10 0.92 5.58 -14.58
C ASP A 10 2.07 5.64 -13.56
N LEU A 11 2.07 6.64 -12.72
CA LEU A 11 3.10 6.91 -11.71
C LEU A 11 2.50 7.65 -10.52
N LEU A 12 2.88 7.24 -9.32
CA LEU A 12 2.57 7.96 -8.10
C LEU A 12 3.81 8.63 -7.53
N VAL A 13 3.71 9.92 -7.24
CA VAL A 13 4.74 10.65 -6.50
C VAL A 13 4.18 11.02 -5.13
N VAL A 14 4.76 10.46 -4.07
CA VAL A 14 4.25 10.56 -2.69
C VAL A 14 5.33 11.15 -1.79
N PRO A 15 5.37 12.48 -1.63
CA PRO A 15 6.33 13.11 -0.71
C PRO A 15 6.08 12.66 0.72
N ALA A 16 7.16 12.47 1.48
CA ALA A 16 7.11 12.01 2.86
C ALA A 16 8.07 12.80 3.76
N ASN A 17 7.74 12.82 5.03
CA ASN A 17 8.61 13.34 6.08
C ASN A 17 8.40 12.50 7.33
N GLU A 18 9.45 11.84 7.83
CA GLU A 18 9.30 10.79 8.83
C GLU A 18 10.40 10.82 9.87
N TRP A 19 10.09 10.28 11.04
CA TRP A 19 11.07 10.09 12.09
C TRP A 19 11.88 8.81 11.85
N ARG A 20 13.11 8.83 12.33
CA ARG A 20 14.05 7.71 12.19
C ARG A 20 13.47 6.34 12.57
N LYS A 21 12.63 6.28 13.60
CA LYS A 21 12.09 5.01 14.12
C LYS A 21 11.02 4.38 13.25
N ILE A 22 10.32 5.16 12.41
CA ILE A 22 9.17 4.67 11.61
C ILE A 22 9.46 4.62 10.13
N LYS A 23 10.60 5.15 9.67
CA LYS A 23 10.95 5.29 8.26
C LYS A 23 10.88 3.98 7.48
N ASP A 24 11.36 2.87 8.06
CA ASP A 24 11.40 1.57 7.39
C ASP A 24 9.99 1.00 7.18
N VAL A 25 9.16 1.06 8.21
CA VAL A 25 7.78 0.59 8.15
C VAL A 25 6.97 1.40 7.12
N HIS A 26 7.12 2.71 7.13
CA HIS A 26 6.39 3.56 6.18
C HIS A 26 6.88 3.40 4.74
N ALA A 27 8.18 3.17 4.53
CA ALA A 27 8.70 2.85 3.20
C ALA A 27 8.14 1.53 2.67
N GLN A 28 8.07 0.50 3.52
CA GLN A 28 7.44 -0.78 3.17
C GLN A 28 5.96 -0.64 2.88
N MET A 29 5.21 0.07 3.72
CA MET A 29 3.79 0.34 3.50
C MET A 29 3.54 1.04 2.16
N ALA A 30 4.40 2.00 1.79
CA ALA A 30 4.30 2.67 0.51
C ALA A 30 4.54 1.71 -0.67
N ALA A 31 5.51 0.80 -0.55
CA ALA A 31 5.77 -0.24 -1.55
C ALA A 31 4.57 -1.18 -1.71
N PHE A 32 3.95 -1.63 -0.62
CA PHE A 32 2.72 -2.43 -0.69
C PHE A 32 1.60 -1.68 -1.41
N ARG A 33 1.46 -0.37 -1.18
CA ARG A 33 0.46 0.45 -1.88
C ARG A 33 0.73 0.56 -3.38
N ALA A 34 1.99 0.55 -3.80
CA ALA A 34 2.36 0.48 -5.22
C ALA A 34 1.88 -0.85 -5.84
N ILE A 35 2.17 -1.97 -5.18
CA ILE A 35 1.75 -3.31 -5.62
C ILE A 35 0.23 -3.42 -5.70
N GLU A 36 -0.48 -3.07 -4.64
CA GLU A 36 -1.95 -3.14 -4.56
C GLU A 36 -2.63 -2.37 -5.68
N ASN A 37 -2.08 -1.23 -6.04
CA ASN A 37 -2.65 -0.35 -7.07
C ASN A 37 -2.04 -0.57 -8.47
N GLY A 38 -1.04 -1.42 -8.60
CA GLY A 38 -0.39 -1.75 -9.88
C GLY A 38 0.30 -0.57 -10.56
N VAL A 39 0.89 0.32 -9.78
CA VAL A 39 1.54 1.54 -10.28
C VAL A 39 2.96 1.68 -9.73
N SER A 40 3.83 2.30 -10.49
CA SER A 40 5.15 2.69 -9.98
C SER A 40 5.02 3.81 -8.95
N LEU A 41 5.88 3.78 -7.93
CA LEU A 41 5.90 4.75 -6.86
C LEU A 41 7.27 5.43 -6.77
N LEU A 42 7.28 6.74 -6.78
CA LEU A 42 8.39 7.59 -6.36
C LEU A 42 8.04 8.22 -5.02
N ARG A 43 8.86 7.98 -4.02
CA ARG A 43 8.65 8.48 -2.67
C ARG A 43 9.85 9.33 -2.24
N PRO A 44 9.87 10.63 -2.58
CA PRO A 44 10.87 11.54 -2.04
C PRO A 44 10.58 11.79 -0.55
N ALA A 45 11.58 11.66 0.30
CA ALA A 45 11.47 11.93 1.73
C ALA A 45 12.41 13.05 2.14
N ALA A 46 11.88 14.12 2.74
CA ALA A 46 12.68 15.19 3.30
C ALA A 46 13.51 14.71 4.51
N SER A 47 12.93 13.85 5.34
CA SER A 47 13.62 12.98 6.27
C SER A 47 12.98 11.58 6.20
N GLY A 48 13.77 10.52 6.41
CA GLY A 48 13.32 9.16 6.20
C GLY A 48 13.98 8.48 5.01
N ILE A 49 13.25 7.56 4.39
CA ILE A 49 13.71 6.81 3.22
C ILE A 49 13.04 7.32 1.96
N SER A 50 13.85 7.87 1.05
CA SER A 50 13.43 8.09 -0.33
C SER A 50 13.52 6.77 -1.10
N SER A 51 12.52 6.42 -1.88
CA SER A 51 12.48 5.16 -2.61
C SER A 51 11.79 5.30 -3.97
N ALA A 52 12.22 4.47 -4.90
CA ALA A 52 11.58 4.22 -6.18
C ALA A 52 11.21 2.74 -6.25
N VAL A 53 9.96 2.43 -6.51
CA VAL A 53 9.43 1.06 -6.50
C VAL A 53 8.60 0.84 -7.76
N ASP A 54 8.73 -0.33 -8.38
CA ASP A 54 7.92 -0.69 -9.54
C ASP A 54 6.54 -1.28 -9.13
N PRO A 55 5.63 -1.52 -10.10
CA PRO A 55 4.30 -2.08 -9.81
C PRO A 55 4.32 -3.48 -9.19
N TRP A 56 5.44 -4.18 -9.25
CA TRP A 56 5.63 -5.52 -8.66
C TRP A 56 6.34 -5.50 -7.32
N GLY A 57 6.65 -4.31 -6.79
CA GLY A 57 7.29 -4.13 -5.49
C GLY A 57 8.82 -4.23 -5.51
N ARG A 58 9.46 -4.28 -6.70
CA ARG A 58 10.91 -4.26 -6.77
C ARG A 58 11.42 -2.87 -6.47
N VAL A 59 12.37 -2.77 -5.56
CA VAL A 59 13.03 -1.51 -5.21
C VAL A 59 14.06 -1.18 -6.28
N LEU A 60 13.82 -0.12 -7.04
CA LEU A 60 14.67 0.35 -8.13
C LEU A 60 15.73 1.34 -7.64
N GLY A 61 15.50 1.94 -6.48
CA GLY A 61 16.45 2.81 -5.83
C GLY A 61 16.00 3.20 -4.45
N VAL A 62 16.95 3.43 -3.55
CA VAL A 62 16.70 3.81 -2.16
C VAL A 62 17.78 4.76 -1.68
N SER A 63 17.39 5.77 -0.89
CA SER A 63 18.30 6.69 -0.19
C SER A 63 17.75 6.96 1.20
N ASP A 64 18.57 6.74 2.21
CA ASP A 64 18.19 6.99 3.61
C ASP A 64 18.82 8.30 4.10
N HIS A 65 17.97 9.25 4.46
CA HIS A 65 18.39 10.54 5.00
C HIS A 65 19.31 10.43 6.22
N PHE A 66 19.15 9.39 7.03
CA PHE A 66 19.87 9.21 8.29
C PHE A 66 21.17 8.41 8.18
N SER A 67 21.46 7.82 7.03
CA SER A 67 22.69 7.03 6.83
C SER A 67 23.91 7.87 6.46
N GLY A 68 23.70 9.16 6.15
CA GLY A 68 24.75 10.03 5.61
C GLY A 68 25.05 9.71 4.14
N GLY A 69 25.52 10.68 3.40
CA GLY A 69 25.83 10.56 1.97
C GLY A 69 24.96 11.45 1.09
N ASP A 70 25.00 11.20 -0.21
CA ASP A 70 24.23 11.95 -1.20
C ASP A 70 22.72 11.81 -0.95
N ARG A 71 22.04 12.96 -0.95
CA ARG A 71 20.58 13.03 -0.77
C ARG A 71 19.84 13.03 -2.10
N THR A 72 20.54 12.78 -3.19
CA THR A 72 19.95 12.67 -4.52
C THR A 72 19.74 11.21 -4.86
N LEU A 73 18.52 10.84 -5.23
CA LEU A 73 18.15 9.52 -5.72
C LEU A 73 17.72 9.64 -7.17
N THR A 74 18.44 8.98 -8.06
CA THR A 74 18.03 8.83 -9.47
C THR A 74 17.64 7.39 -9.73
N ALA A 75 16.48 7.17 -10.29
CA ALA A 75 15.97 5.83 -10.62
C ALA A 75 15.20 5.86 -11.94
N GLN A 76 15.34 4.79 -12.73
CA GLN A 76 14.48 4.56 -13.89
C GLN A 76 13.27 3.75 -13.45
N VAL A 77 12.08 4.31 -13.59
CA VAL A 77 10.82 3.69 -13.18
C VAL A 77 9.99 3.38 -14.41
N PRO A 78 9.46 2.17 -14.55
CA PRO A 78 8.52 1.88 -15.61
C PRO A 78 7.26 2.74 -15.45
N ILE A 79 6.83 3.35 -16.53
CA ILE A 79 5.59 4.12 -16.59
C ILE A 79 4.51 3.21 -17.17
N GLY A 80 3.39 3.12 -16.51
CA GLY A 80 2.26 2.31 -16.93
C GLY A 80 1.50 1.73 -15.74
N HIS A 81 0.28 1.32 -15.99
CA HIS A 81 -0.62 0.76 -15.00
C HIS A 81 -0.82 -0.73 -15.22
N THR A 82 -0.66 -1.52 -14.18
CA THR A 82 -0.99 -2.95 -14.17
C THR A 82 -2.31 -3.14 -13.42
N ALA A 83 -3.31 -3.69 -14.11
CA ALA A 83 -4.61 -3.94 -13.48
C ALA A 83 -4.48 -4.98 -12.37
N THR A 84 -4.73 -4.56 -11.13
CA THR A 84 -4.73 -5.45 -9.96
C THR A 84 -6.15 -5.78 -9.52
N LEU A 85 -6.30 -6.93 -8.87
CA LEU A 85 -7.58 -7.31 -8.29
C LEU A 85 -8.01 -6.32 -7.21
N TYR A 86 -7.07 -5.88 -6.36
CA TYR A 86 -7.34 -4.91 -5.29
C TYR A 86 -7.82 -3.55 -5.84
N ALA A 87 -7.23 -3.05 -6.92
CA ALA A 87 -7.69 -1.80 -7.53
C ALA A 87 -9.16 -1.90 -7.99
N LYS A 88 -9.60 -3.09 -8.47
CA LYS A 88 -10.97 -3.34 -8.91
C LYS A 88 -11.95 -3.57 -7.76
N THR A 89 -11.60 -4.46 -6.83
CA THR A 89 -12.51 -4.93 -5.78
C THR A 89 -12.37 -4.17 -4.47
N GLY A 90 -11.20 -3.57 -4.23
CA GLY A 90 -10.88 -2.89 -2.98
C GLY A 90 -11.04 -3.80 -1.77
N ASP A 91 -11.70 -3.29 -0.74
CA ASP A 91 -11.89 -3.99 0.54
C ASP A 91 -13.07 -4.99 0.55
N LEU A 92 -13.54 -5.43 -0.64
CA LEU A 92 -14.67 -6.36 -0.73
C LEU A 92 -14.46 -7.62 0.10
N PHE A 93 -13.26 -8.19 0.08
CA PHE A 93 -12.93 -9.37 0.89
C PHE A 93 -13.07 -9.10 2.39
N ALA A 94 -12.59 -7.95 2.87
CA ALA A 94 -12.73 -7.57 4.27
C ALA A 94 -14.21 -7.42 4.67
N TRP A 95 -15.02 -6.82 3.82
CA TRP A 95 -16.47 -6.70 4.06
C TRP A 95 -17.16 -8.06 4.08
N LEU A 96 -16.80 -8.99 3.20
CA LEU A 96 -17.31 -10.36 3.21
C LEU A 96 -16.95 -11.08 4.51
N CYS A 97 -15.73 -10.91 5.01
CA CYS A 97 -15.32 -11.46 6.30
C CYS A 97 -16.15 -10.88 7.46
N VAL A 98 -16.37 -9.57 7.48
CA VAL A 98 -17.19 -8.93 8.52
C VAL A 98 -18.61 -9.45 8.49
N VAL A 99 -19.24 -9.53 7.32
CA VAL A 99 -20.60 -10.07 7.16
C VAL A 99 -20.65 -11.53 7.59
N GLY A 100 -19.66 -12.34 7.23
CA GLY A 100 -19.58 -13.76 7.63
C GLY A 100 -19.49 -13.93 9.15
N VAL A 101 -18.67 -13.13 9.82
CA VAL A 101 -18.57 -13.17 11.29
C VAL A 101 -19.88 -12.76 11.94
N LEU A 102 -20.50 -11.68 11.48
CA LEU A 102 -21.78 -11.22 12.00
C LEU A 102 -22.88 -12.29 11.82
N ALA A 103 -22.96 -12.90 10.66
CA ALA A 103 -23.92 -13.97 10.39
C ALA A 103 -23.69 -15.18 11.31
N ALA A 104 -22.44 -15.58 11.56
CA ALA A 104 -22.10 -16.66 12.46
C ALA A 104 -22.49 -16.36 13.92
N VAL A 105 -22.24 -15.14 14.39
CA VAL A 105 -22.61 -14.71 15.73
C VAL A 105 -24.12 -14.69 15.91
N VAL A 106 -24.85 -14.09 14.97
CA VAL A 106 -26.32 -14.05 15.00
C VAL A 106 -26.91 -15.45 14.95
N GLY A 107 -26.42 -16.32 14.07
CA GLY A 107 -26.87 -17.71 13.98
C GLY A 107 -26.67 -18.45 15.27
N ARG A 108 -25.56 -18.26 15.97
CA ARG A 108 -25.31 -18.88 17.27
C ARG A 108 -26.27 -18.39 18.35
N ILE A 109 -26.53 -17.11 18.43
CA ILE A 109 -27.47 -16.51 19.37
C ILE A 109 -28.90 -17.07 19.14
N TRP A 110 -29.29 -17.23 17.87
CA TRP A 110 -30.59 -17.77 17.50
C TRP A 110 -30.74 -19.25 17.90
N THR A 111 -29.73 -20.06 17.64
CA THR A 111 -29.77 -21.49 18.06
C THR A 111 -29.81 -21.64 19.56
N ASP A 112 -29.07 -20.86 20.33
CA ASP A 112 -29.09 -20.88 21.80
C ASP A 112 -30.42 -20.37 22.37
N SER A 113 -31.11 -19.46 21.67
CA SER A 113 -32.43 -18.95 22.07
C SER A 113 -33.58 -19.95 21.85
N ILE A 114 -33.48 -20.79 20.80
CA ILE A 114 -34.49 -21.83 20.48
C ILE A 114 -34.31 -23.07 21.36
N ALA A 115 -33.10 -23.30 21.85
CA ALA A 115 -32.77 -24.48 22.69
C ALA A 115 -33.14 -24.30 24.18
N ARG A 116 -33.65 -23.14 24.57
CA ARG A 116 -34.19 -22.84 25.91
C ARG A 116 -35.70 -22.86 25.91
#